data_50e278ea0e8a84562ef76eef8d93005b
#
_entry.id   50e278ea0e8a84562ef76eef8d93005b
#
_cell.length_a   1.000
_cell.length_b   1.000
_cell.length_c   1.000
_cell.angle_alpha   90.00
_cell.angle_beta   90.00
_cell.angle_gamma   90.00
#
_symmetry.space_group_name_H-M   'P 1'
#
loop_
_entity.id
_entity.type
_entity.pdbx_description
1 polymer ?
#
loop_
_entity_poly.entity_id
_entity_poly.type
_entity_poly.pdbx_seq_one_letter_code
_entity_poly.pdbx_strand_id
1 'polypeptide(L)' 'LEPCSMCAGAIINSRIKKIYIGALDERTGAAGSVLNLFEDYKFNHKPEVEKGILKEECENILKSFFKELRKIKKDK' A
#
# COMPACT_ATOMS: atom_id res chain seq x y z
N LEU A 1 -2.87 2.78 -2.19
CA LEU A 1 -2.64 1.37 -1.88
C LEU A 1 -1.45 1.20 -0.95
N GLU A 2 -1.55 0.27 -0.04
CA GLU A 2 -0.48 -0.05 0.89
C GLU A 2 0.83 -0.38 0.16
N PRO A 3 1.98 0.19 0.56
CA PRO A 3 3.23 -0.07 -0.14
C PRO A 3 3.73 -1.51 0.05
N CYS A 4 4.34 -2.07 -1.00
CA CYS A 4 5.09 -3.32 -0.90
C CYS A 4 6.44 -3.05 -0.23
N SER A 5 7.23 -4.10 -0.01
CA SER A 5 8.54 -3.97 0.67
C SER A 5 9.50 -3.02 -0.04
N MET A 6 9.51 -3.03 -1.37
CA MET A 6 10.38 -2.14 -2.15
C MET A 6 9.98 -0.66 -1.97
N CYS A 7 8.68 -0.37 -2.09
CA CYS A 7 8.18 0.99 -1.91
C CYS A 7 8.32 1.46 -0.46
N ALA A 8 8.06 0.58 0.50
CA ALA A 8 8.24 0.90 1.91
C ALA A 8 9.70 1.22 2.23
N GLY A 9 10.64 0.47 1.66
CA GLY A 9 12.06 0.76 1.78
C GLY A 9 12.44 2.12 1.18
N ALA A 10 11.88 2.45 0.03
CA ALA A 10 12.09 3.75 -0.60
C ALA A 10 11.55 4.89 0.26
N ILE A 11 10.38 4.71 0.89
CA ILE A 11 9.80 5.69 1.82
C ILE A 11 10.74 5.95 2.99
N ILE A 12 11.27 4.90 3.60
CA ILE A 12 12.21 5.00 4.71
C ILE A 12 13.49 5.72 4.29
N ASN A 13 14.06 5.34 3.16
CA ASN A 13 15.30 5.93 2.66
C ASN A 13 15.13 7.39 2.25
N SER A 14 13.95 7.78 1.79
CA SER A 14 13.62 9.16 1.44
C SER A 14 13.31 10.04 2.66
N ARG A 15 13.23 9.45 3.85
CA ARG A 15 12.95 10.11 5.13
C ARG A 15 11.63 10.89 5.15
N ILE A 16 10.62 10.32 4.52
CA ILE A 16 9.25 10.85 4.54
C ILE A 16 8.72 10.77 5.97
N LYS A 17 8.20 11.87 6.50
CA LYS A 17 7.76 11.96 7.90
C LYS A 17 6.45 11.23 8.17
N LYS A 18 5.50 11.29 7.24
CA LYS A 18 4.19 10.71 7.43
C LYS A 18 3.64 10.18 6.11
N ILE A 19 2.98 9.04 6.17
CA ILE A 19 2.28 8.45 5.02
C ILE A 19 0.83 8.18 5.36
N TYR A 20 -0.03 8.31 4.35
CA TYR A 20 -1.45 8.02 4.45
C TYR A 20 -1.77 6.87 3.51
N ILE A 21 -2.43 5.84 4.04
CA ILE A 21 -2.77 4.64 3.27
C ILE A 21 -4.29 4.48 3.25
N GLY A 22 -4.87 4.45 2.05
CA GLY A 22 -6.30 4.23 1.88
C GLY A 22 -6.64 2.75 1.88
N ALA A 23 -6.24 2.04 0.83
CA ALA A 23 -6.51 0.61 0.68
C ALA A 23 -5.33 -0.24 1.16
N LEU A 24 -5.63 -1.37 1.80
CA LEU A 24 -4.63 -2.34 2.25
C LEU A 24 -4.36 -3.39 1.18
N ASP A 25 -3.17 -3.96 1.19
CA ASP A 25 -2.77 -5.02 0.27
C ASP A 25 -2.40 -6.27 1.07
N GLU A 26 -3.29 -7.23 1.10
CA GLU A 26 -3.12 -8.47 1.86
C GLU A 26 -2.12 -9.44 1.21
N ARG A 27 -1.72 -9.20 -0.02
CA ARG A 27 -0.78 -10.07 -0.76
C ARG A 27 0.66 -9.64 -0.62
N THR A 28 0.94 -8.34 -0.73
CA THR A 28 2.30 -7.81 -0.77
C THR A 28 2.50 -6.61 0.15
N GLY A 29 1.50 -6.24 0.94
CA GLY A 29 1.55 -5.07 1.79
C GLY A 29 2.63 -5.16 2.88
N ALA A 30 3.46 -4.15 2.98
CA ALA A 30 4.58 -4.09 3.90
C ALA A 30 4.40 -3.04 5.01
N ALA A 31 3.19 -2.56 5.20
CA ALA A 31 2.84 -1.58 6.24
C ALA A 31 1.84 -2.14 7.25
N GLY A 32 1.80 -3.46 7.41
CA GLY A 32 0.98 -4.15 8.39
C GLY A 32 0.21 -5.37 7.89
N SER A 33 -0.04 -5.51 6.57
CA SER A 33 -0.85 -6.62 6.07
C SER A 33 -0.07 -7.93 6.01
N VAL A 34 1.04 -7.99 5.28
CA VAL A 34 1.89 -9.18 5.22
C VAL A 34 3.04 -9.05 6.22
N LEU A 35 3.70 -7.91 6.19
CA LEU A 35 4.73 -7.54 7.16
C LEU A 35 4.67 -6.05 7.41
N ASN A 36 5.37 -5.56 8.41
CA ASN A 36 5.36 -4.14 8.74
C ASN A 36 6.80 -3.64 8.86
N LEU A 37 7.33 -3.09 7.77
CA LEU A 37 8.69 -2.56 7.74
C LEU A 37 8.84 -1.30 8.60
N PHE A 38 7.74 -0.59 8.86
CA PHE A 38 7.78 0.64 9.65
C PHE A 38 7.79 0.41 11.16
N GLU A 39 7.35 -0.78 11.62
CA GLU A 39 7.22 -1.09 13.05
C GLU A 39 8.16 -2.20 13.50
N ASP A 40 8.31 -3.27 12.71
CA ASP A 40 8.96 -4.49 13.14
C ASP A 40 10.49 -4.47 12.98
N TYR A 41 11.03 -3.48 12.28
CA TYR A 41 12.45 -3.39 11.96
C TYR A 41 13.05 -2.07 12.44
N LYS A 42 14.30 -2.12 12.86
CA LYS A 42 15.04 -0.95 13.35
C LYS A 42 15.76 -0.26 12.19
N PHE A 43 15.06 0.59 11.48
CA PHE A 43 15.65 1.47 10.48
C PHE A 43 16.04 2.82 11.12
N ASN A 44 16.90 3.58 10.44
CA ASN A 44 17.32 4.90 10.91
C ASN A 44 16.18 5.92 10.96
N HIS A 45 15.13 5.71 10.20
CA HIS A 45 13.99 6.59 10.12
C HIS A 45 12.71 5.76 10.17
N LYS A 46 11.73 6.25 10.93
CA LYS A 46 10.42 5.61 11.07
C LYS A 46 9.34 6.64 10.74
N PRO A 47 8.65 6.52 9.59
CA PRO A 47 7.56 7.42 9.27
C PRO A 47 6.32 7.10 10.11
N GLU A 48 5.49 8.12 10.34
CA GLU A 48 4.16 7.91 10.91
C GLU A 48 3.24 7.34 9.82
N VAL A 49 2.41 6.38 10.18
CA VAL A 49 1.50 5.71 9.24
C VAL A 49 0.07 5.93 9.69
N GLU A 50 -0.76 6.47 8.81
CA GLU A 50 -2.20 6.61 9.03
C GLU A 50 -2.94 5.82 7.97
N LYS A 51 -3.72 4.83 8.41
CA LYS A 51 -4.42 3.89 7.53
C LYS A 51 -5.91 4.18 7.45
N GLY A 52 -6.53 3.71 6.37
CA GLY A 52 -7.98 3.80 6.20
C GLY A 52 -8.49 5.12 5.67
N ILE A 53 -7.61 6.01 5.23
CA ILE A 53 -8.01 7.29 4.63
C ILE A 53 -8.70 7.01 3.30
N LEU A 54 -9.98 7.40 3.21
CA LEU A 54 -10.81 7.15 2.02
C LEU A 54 -10.77 5.68 1.57
N LYS A 55 -10.77 4.76 2.53
CA LYS A 55 -10.58 3.33 2.30
C LYS A 55 -11.54 2.78 1.24
N GLU A 56 -12.84 3.04 1.39
CA GLU A 56 -13.85 2.54 0.45
C GLU A 56 -13.65 3.08 -0.95
N GLU A 57 -13.37 4.37 -1.08
CA GLU A 57 -13.14 5.01 -2.37
C GLU A 57 -11.89 4.45 -3.06
N CYS A 58 -10.81 4.28 -2.31
CA CYS A 58 -9.57 3.68 -2.83
C CYS A 58 -9.80 2.24 -3.27
N GLU A 59 -10.48 1.44 -2.47
CA GLU A 59 -10.79 0.05 -2.79
C GLU A 59 -11.69 -0.05 -4.02
N ASN A 60 -12.69 0.81 -4.13
CA ASN A 60 -13.63 0.80 -5.26
C ASN A 60 -12.94 1.18 -6.57
N ILE A 61 -12.05 2.15 -6.56
CA ILE A 61 -11.28 2.53 -7.74
C ILE A 61 -10.44 1.36 -8.24
N LEU A 62 -9.74 0.68 -7.33
CA LEU A 62 -8.92 -0.49 -7.66
C LEU A 62 -9.76 -1.65 -8.19
N LYS A 63 -10.88 -1.94 -7.54
CA LYS A 63 -11.79 -3.02 -7.97
C LYS A 63 -12.35 -2.75 -9.36
N SER A 64 -12.75 -1.52 -9.64
CA SER A 64 -13.27 -1.12 -10.94
C SER A 64 -12.21 -1.27 -12.03
N PHE A 65 -11.00 -0.83 -11.75
CA PHE A 65 -9.87 -0.95 -12.68
C PHE A 65 -9.57 -2.42 -13.02
N PHE A 66 -9.45 -3.28 -12.02
CA PHE A 66 -9.16 -4.69 -12.24
C PHE A 66 -10.31 -5.43 -12.92
N LYS A 67 -11.54 -5.04 -12.65
CA LYS A 67 -12.72 -5.60 -13.32
C LYS A 67 -12.70 -5.29 -14.82
N GLU A 68 -12.40 -4.07 -15.19
CA GLU A 68 -12.27 -3.67 -16.60
C GLU A 68 -11.09 -4.38 -17.28
N LEU A 69 -9.97 -4.49 -16.59
CA LEU A 69 -8.79 -5.17 -17.12
C LEU A 69 -9.08 -6.65 -17.41
N ARG A 70 -9.80 -7.34 -16.51
CA ARG A 70 -10.21 -8.72 -16.73
C ARG A 70 -11.18 -8.86 -17.90
N LYS A 71 -12.08 -7.91 -18.08
CA LYS A 71 -13.02 -7.88 -19.19
C LYS A 71 -12.29 -7.74 -20.52
N ILE A 72 -11.29 -6.88 -20.58
CA ILE A 72 -10.45 -6.71 -21.78
C ILE A 72 -9.68 -7.99 -22.09
N LYS A 73 -9.14 -8.68 -21.08
CA LYS A 73 -8.43 -9.95 -21.26
C LYS A 73 -9.33 -11.07 -21.75
N LYS A 74 -10.61 -11.08 -21.38
CA LYS A 74 -11.56 -12.08 -21.84
C LYS A 74 -11.95 -11.89 -23.31
N ASP A 75 -11.91 -10.69 -23.82
CA ASP A 75 -12.26 -10.35 -25.20
C ASP A 75 -11.13 -10.63 -26.19
N LYS A 76 -9.99 -11.08 -25.69
CA LYS A 76 -8.88 -11.55 -26.48
C LYS A 76 -8.83 -13.08 -26.55
#